data_0e8e261a339b14ae40952deaac919b3e
#
_entry.id   0e8e261a339b14ae40952deaac919b3e
#
_cell.length_a   1.000
_cell.length_b   1.000
_cell.length_c   1.000
_cell.angle_alpha   90.00
_cell.angle_beta   90.00
_cell.angle_gamma   90.00
#
_symmetry.space_group_name_H-M   'P 1'
#
loop_
_entity.id
_entity.type
_entity.pdbx_description
1 polymer ?
#
loop_
_entity_poly.entity_id
_entity_poly.type
_entity_poly.pdbx_seq_one_letter_code
_entity_poly.pdbx_strand_id
1 'polypeptide(L)'
;YTIVPMIDARRMEVYTASYMPRECKRIKEVEALVVDEHSFEAELMEQPVFFFGNGAEKCKAVLTHSNAHFVDGIVPQAKYMGVLAEKQDKVLDCKQVAYYEPFYLKAFVPAPSHIKGLN
;
A
#
# COMPACT_ATOMS: atom_id res chain seq x y z
N TYR A 1 4.62 13.40 -11.69
CA TYR A 1 3.48 12.72 -11.06
C TYR A 1 3.93 11.76 -9.96
N THR A 2 2.99 11.37 -9.12
CA THR A 2 3.22 10.44 -8.02
C THR A 2 2.41 9.17 -8.25
N ILE A 3 2.96 8.03 -7.90
CA ILE A 3 2.22 6.76 -7.92
C ILE A 3 2.02 6.25 -6.50
N VAL A 4 0.83 5.73 -6.25
CA VAL A 4 0.39 5.30 -4.92
C VAL A 4 -0.27 3.92 -5.01
N PRO A 5 0.49 2.85 -4.74
CA PRO A 5 -0.09 1.53 -4.62
C PRO A 5 -0.95 1.42 -3.37
N MET A 6 -2.06 0.71 -3.48
CA MET A 6 -3.00 0.49 -2.38
C MET A 6 -3.36 -0.98 -2.27
N ILE A 7 -3.10 -1.56 -1.12
CA ILE A 7 -3.52 -2.92 -0.78
C ILE A 7 -4.69 -2.83 0.18
N ASP A 8 -5.76 -3.55 -0.11
CA ASP A 8 -6.96 -3.53 0.70
C ASP A 8 -6.67 -4.06 2.12
N ALA A 9 -7.00 -3.26 3.13
CA ALA A 9 -6.83 -3.59 4.54
C ALA A 9 -8.17 -3.59 5.29
N ARG A 10 -9.27 -3.81 4.58
CA ARG A 10 -10.67 -3.82 5.02
C ARG A 10 -11.27 -2.42 5.23
N ARG A 11 -12.59 -2.33 5.08
CA ARG A 11 -13.35 -1.07 5.15
C ARG A 11 -12.67 -0.01 4.29
N MET A 12 -12.43 1.18 4.81
CA MET A 12 -11.75 2.26 4.08
C MET A 12 -10.25 2.33 4.37
N GLU A 13 -9.67 1.32 5.00
CA GLU A 13 -8.24 1.25 5.27
C GLU A 13 -7.49 0.57 4.14
N VAL A 14 -6.32 1.09 3.83
CA VAL A 14 -5.39 0.53 2.85
C VAL A 14 -3.97 0.53 3.41
N TYR A 15 -3.16 -0.40 2.95
CA TYR A 15 -1.70 -0.31 3.10
C TYR A 15 -1.17 0.40 1.86
N THR A 16 -0.42 1.47 2.07
CA THR A 16 -0.01 2.34 0.98
C THR A 16 1.35 2.98 1.23
N ALA A 17 1.95 3.43 0.16
CA ALA A 17 3.17 4.24 0.16
C ALA A 17 3.10 5.15 -1.06
N SER A 18 4.01 6.10 -1.18
CA SER A 18 4.06 6.98 -2.34
C SER A 18 5.44 6.94 -2.99
N TYR A 19 5.46 6.95 -4.32
CA TYR A 19 6.70 6.83 -5.09
C TYR A 19 6.76 7.86 -6.21
N MET A 20 7.97 8.31 -6.52
CA MET A 20 8.27 9.03 -7.75
C MET A 20 8.71 8.01 -8.80
N PRO A 21 7.94 7.82 -9.90
CA PRO A 21 8.25 6.75 -10.87
C PRO A 21 9.56 6.97 -11.62
N ARG A 22 9.89 8.21 -11.96
CA ARG A 22 11.09 8.53 -12.75
C ARG A 22 12.38 8.06 -12.07
N GLU A 23 12.46 8.20 -10.76
CA GLU A 23 13.62 7.83 -9.95
C GLU A 23 13.43 6.50 -9.23
N CYS A 24 12.27 5.87 -9.36
CA CYS A 24 11.88 4.69 -8.59
C CYS A 24 12.09 4.90 -7.09
N LYS A 25 11.89 6.14 -6.64
CA LYS A 25 12.17 6.54 -5.26
C LYS A 25 10.89 6.57 -4.43
N ARG A 26 10.94 5.93 -3.27
CA ARG A 26 9.87 6.04 -2.29
C ARG A 26 9.96 7.40 -1.60
N ILE A 27 8.90 8.19 -1.69
CA ILE A 27 8.84 9.53 -1.10
C ILE A 27 8.01 9.56 0.18
N LYS A 28 7.20 8.53 0.43
CA LYS A 28 6.44 8.41 1.67
C LYS A 28 6.47 6.95 2.12
N GLU A 29 6.77 6.73 3.39
CA GLU A 29 6.90 5.40 3.95
C GLU A 29 5.59 4.61 3.90
N VAL A 30 5.73 3.30 3.95
CA VAL A 30 4.59 2.38 4.00
C VAL A 30 3.79 2.62 5.27
N GLU A 31 2.49 2.81 5.13
CA GLU A 31 1.60 3.05 6.26
C GLU A 31 0.24 2.36 6.07
N ALA A 32 -0.45 2.12 7.17
CA ALA A 32 -1.85 1.75 7.16
C ALA A 32 -2.65 3.04 7.27
N LEU A 33 -3.43 3.37 6.24
CA LEU A 33 -4.15 4.63 6.14
C LEU A 33 -5.65 4.39 5.98
N VAL A 34 -6.44 5.02 6.85
CA VAL A 34 -7.88 5.10 6.66
C VAL A 34 -8.15 6.25 5.68
N VAL A 35 -8.62 5.93 4.49
CA VAL A 35 -8.80 6.90 3.42
C VAL A 35 -10.11 7.66 3.58
N ASP A 36 -10.04 8.97 3.52
CA ASP A 36 -11.19 9.87 3.53
C ASP A 36 -11.05 10.94 2.44
N GLU A 37 -11.96 11.89 2.40
CA GLU A 37 -11.98 12.97 1.41
C GLU A 37 -10.78 13.92 1.51
N HIS A 38 -10.08 13.92 2.65
CA HIS A 38 -8.91 14.77 2.89
C HIS A 38 -7.58 14.03 2.69
N SER A 39 -7.64 12.72 2.48
CA SER A 39 -6.43 11.92 2.24
C SER A 39 -5.73 12.37 0.96
N PHE A 40 -4.41 12.44 0.98
CA PHE A 40 -3.59 12.87 -0.15
C PHE A 40 -3.85 14.29 -0.66
N GLU A 41 -4.50 15.13 0.15
CA GLU A 41 -4.88 16.49 -0.26
C GLU A 41 -3.68 17.32 -0.74
N ALA A 42 -2.58 17.29 0.00
CA ALA A 42 -1.37 18.03 -0.36
C ALA A 42 -0.79 17.57 -1.69
N GLU A 43 -0.68 16.26 -1.89
CA GLU A 43 -0.16 15.66 -3.12
C GLU A 43 -1.06 15.95 -4.32
N LEU A 44 -2.37 15.85 -4.13
CA LEU A 44 -3.34 16.09 -5.19
C LEU A 44 -3.41 17.56 -5.62
N MET A 45 -3.11 18.48 -4.73
CA MET A 45 -3.06 19.90 -5.06
C MET A 45 -1.84 20.28 -5.90
N GLU A 46 -0.76 19.53 -5.77
CA GLU A 46 0.50 19.85 -6.45
C GLU A 46 0.65 19.18 -7.81
N GLN A 47 0.19 17.94 -7.95
CA GLN A 47 0.45 17.15 -9.15
C GLN A 47 -0.52 15.99 -9.31
N PRO A 48 -0.60 15.38 -10.52
CA PRO A 48 -1.39 14.17 -10.72
C PRO A 48 -0.88 13.03 -9.84
N VAL A 49 -1.81 12.29 -9.27
CA VAL A 49 -1.53 11.11 -8.44
C VAL A 49 -2.26 9.92 -9.03
N PHE A 50 -1.54 8.84 -9.28
CA PHE A 50 -2.10 7.61 -9.85
C PHE A 50 -2.21 6.55 -8.77
N PHE A 51 -3.45 6.17 -8.47
CA PHE A 51 -3.77 5.14 -7.49
C PHE A 51 -4.04 3.82 -8.19
N PHE A 52 -3.50 2.74 -7.66
CA PHE A 52 -3.68 1.41 -8.22
C PHE A 52 -3.57 0.33 -7.14
N GLY A 53 -3.91 -0.90 -7.51
CA GLY A 53 -3.94 -2.04 -6.60
C GLY A 53 -5.35 -2.37 -6.14
N ASN A 54 -5.49 -3.46 -5.40
CA ASN A 54 -6.82 -3.96 -5.00
C ASN A 54 -7.52 -3.08 -3.96
N GLY A 55 -6.82 -2.16 -3.33
CA GLY A 55 -7.39 -1.20 -2.39
C GLY A 55 -7.87 0.09 -3.04
N ALA A 56 -7.53 0.34 -4.30
CA ALA A 56 -7.80 1.61 -4.96
C ALA A 56 -9.29 1.79 -5.35
N GLU A 57 -9.97 0.73 -5.77
CA GLU A 57 -11.34 0.80 -6.27
C GLU A 57 -12.30 1.41 -5.24
N LYS A 58 -12.22 0.99 -4.00
CA LYS A 58 -13.09 1.52 -2.93
C LYS A 58 -12.83 2.98 -2.61
N CYS A 59 -11.65 3.50 -2.97
CA CYS A 59 -11.27 4.88 -2.71
C CYS A 59 -11.78 5.87 -3.76
N LYS A 60 -12.27 5.39 -4.90
CA LYS A 60 -12.80 6.26 -5.96
C LYS A 60 -13.93 7.17 -5.48
N ALA A 61 -14.74 6.68 -4.56
CA ALA A 61 -15.89 7.43 -4.05
C ALA A 61 -15.50 8.64 -3.19
N VAL A 62 -14.33 8.59 -2.55
CA VAL A 62 -13.88 9.65 -1.63
C VAL A 62 -12.74 10.49 -2.20
N LEU A 63 -11.92 9.94 -3.07
CA LEU A 63 -10.83 10.66 -3.73
C LEU A 63 -11.29 11.19 -5.10
N THR A 64 -12.03 12.28 -5.07
CA THR A 64 -12.71 12.84 -6.25
C THR A 64 -11.98 14.04 -6.88
N HIS A 65 -10.80 14.40 -6.38
CA HIS A 65 -10.03 15.50 -6.92
C HIS A 65 -9.67 15.26 -8.40
N SER A 66 -9.60 16.33 -9.20
CA SER A 66 -9.28 16.23 -10.63
C SER A 66 -7.91 15.62 -10.93
N ASN A 67 -6.97 15.71 -10.00
CA ASN A 67 -5.65 15.10 -10.11
C ASN A 67 -5.58 13.64 -9.62
N ALA A 68 -6.69 13.10 -9.08
CA ALA A 68 -6.76 11.70 -8.68
C ALA A 68 -7.10 10.84 -9.87
N HIS A 69 -6.19 9.95 -10.24
CA HIS A 69 -6.35 9.02 -11.35
C HIS A 69 -6.28 7.58 -10.82
N PHE A 70 -7.13 6.71 -11.31
CA PHE A 70 -7.21 5.32 -10.90
C PHE A 70 -6.87 4.41 -12.06
N VAL A 71 -5.89 3.53 -11.87
CA VAL A 71 -5.43 2.59 -12.90
C VAL A 71 -5.89 1.18 -12.54
N ASP A 72 -6.68 0.58 -13.42
CA ASP A 72 -7.21 -0.76 -13.23
C ASP A 72 -6.27 -1.82 -13.78
N GLY A 73 -6.45 -3.06 -13.32
CA GLY A 73 -5.74 -4.22 -13.85
C GLY A 73 -4.34 -4.45 -13.32
N ILE A 74 -3.87 -3.61 -12.41
CA ILE A 74 -2.56 -3.80 -11.77
C ILE A 74 -2.76 -4.61 -10.50
N VAL A 75 -2.14 -5.78 -10.45
CA VAL A 75 -2.20 -6.69 -9.30
C VAL A 75 -0.80 -7.08 -8.86
N PRO A 76 -0.57 -7.39 -7.58
CA PRO A 76 0.71 -7.90 -7.13
C PRO A 76 1.07 -9.21 -7.82
N GLN A 77 2.30 -9.31 -8.31
CA GLN A 77 2.81 -10.52 -8.96
C GLN A 77 4.23 -10.80 -8.51
N ALA A 78 4.52 -12.05 -8.22
CA ALA A 78 5.85 -12.47 -7.76
C ALA A 78 6.97 -12.17 -8.77
N LYS A 79 6.66 -12.14 -10.07
CA LYS A 79 7.65 -11.81 -11.10
C LYS A 79 8.30 -10.44 -10.92
N TYR A 80 7.57 -9.48 -10.38
CA TYR A 80 8.13 -8.14 -10.11
C TYR A 80 9.11 -8.16 -8.94
N MET A 81 8.91 -9.05 -7.97
CA MET A 81 9.85 -9.23 -6.87
C MET A 81 11.18 -9.81 -7.36
N GLY A 82 11.14 -10.71 -8.33
CA GLY A 82 12.35 -11.25 -8.93
C GLY A 82 13.23 -10.17 -9.57
N VAL A 83 12.61 -9.26 -10.32
CA VAL A 83 13.32 -8.13 -10.94
C VAL A 83 13.92 -7.22 -9.88
N LEU A 84 13.19 -6.92 -8.82
CA LEU A 84 13.69 -6.08 -7.72
C LEU A 84 14.82 -6.76 -6.96
N ALA A 85 14.72 -8.06 -6.72
CA ALA A 85 15.75 -8.83 -6.02
C ALA A 85 17.06 -8.84 -6.82
N GLU A 86 17.01 -8.97 -8.14
CA GLU A 86 18.18 -8.92 -9.00
C GLU A 86 18.90 -7.57 -8.98
N LYS A 87 18.16 -6.49 -8.73
CA LYS A 87 18.72 -5.14 -8.64
C LYS A 87 19.32 -4.83 -7.28
N GLN A 88 19.09 -5.66 -6.28
CA GLN A 88 19.67 -5.48 -4.95
C GLN A 88 21.05 -6.10 -4.87
N ASP A 89 22.02 -5.33 -4.38
CA ASP A 89 23.38 -5.80 -4.16
C ASP A 89 23.51 -6.64 -2.88
N LYS A 90 22.47 -6.64 -2.06
CA LYS A 90 22.48 -7.26 -0.75
C LYS A 90 21.87 -8.65 -0.81
N VAL A 91 22.69 -9.67 -0.54
CA VAL A 91 22.25 -11.07 -0.47
C VAL A 91 22.14 -11.49 0.99
N LEU A 92 21.02 -12.09 1.37
CA LEU A 92 20.82 -12.64 2.70
C LEU A 92 21.60 -13.95 2.86
N ASP A 93 22.30 -14.12 3.97
CA ASP A 93 22.94 -15.41 4.29
C ASP A 93 21.89 -16.41 4.84
N CYS A 94 22.31 -17.66 5.00
CA CYS A 94 21.40 -18.73 5.46
C CYS A 94 20.79 -18.44 6.84
N LYS A 95 21.54 -17.80 7.73
CA LYS A 95 21.07 -17.44 9.06
C LYS A 95 19.99 -16.35 8.99
N GLN A 96 20.20 -15.33 8.17
CA GLN A 96 19.23 -14.26 7.96
C GLN A 96 17.93 -14.80 7.36
N VAL A 97 18.02 -15.72 6.39
CA VAL A 97 16.84 -16.35 5.79
C VAL A 97 16.09 -17.19 6.80
N ALA A 98 16.79 -17.97 7.63
CA ALA A 98 16.17 -18.86 8.62
C ALA A 98 15.38 -18.10 9.70
N TYR A 99 15.81 -16.88 10.04
CA TYR A 99 15.16 -16.06 11.06
C TYR A 99 14.35 -14.91 10.48
N TYR A 100 14.16 -14.88 9.15
CA TYR A 100 13.37 -13.85 8.49
C TYR A 100 11.88 -13.99 8.86
N GLU A 101 11.30 -12.87 9.28
CA GLU A 101 9.87 -12.79 9.61
C GLU A 101 9.16 -11.82 8.69
N PRO A 102 7.87 -12.03 8.41
CA PRO A 102 7.07 -11.03 7.70
C PRO A 102 7.02 -9.72 8.47
N PHE A 103 7.05 -8.60 7.75
CA PHE A 103 6.85 -7.29 8.36
C PHE A 103 5.35 -7.07 8.62
N TYR A 104 4.99 -6.98 9.89
CA TYR A 104 3.62 -6.70 10.30
C TYR A 104 3.46 -5.20 10.53
N LEU A 105 2.92 -4.52 9.54
CA LEU A 105 2.70 -3.07 9.59
C LEU A 105 1.73 -2.69 10.71
N LYS A 106 0.81 -3.60 11.04
CA LYS A 106 -0.24 -3.40 12.02
C LYS A 106 -0.32 -4.61 12.92
N ALA A 107 -0.37 -4.37 14.24
CA ALA A 107 -0.53 -5.45 15.22
C ALA A 107 -1.88 -6.15 15.03
N PHE A 108 -1.90 -7.47 15.21
CA PHE A 108 -3.14 -8.24 15.18
C PHE A 108 -3.99 -7.88 16.40
N VAL A 109 -5.23 -7.45 16.14
CA VAL A 109 -6.22 -7.17 17.17
C VAL A 109 -7.42 -8.07 16.92
N PRO A 110 -7.67 -9.09 17.77
CA PRO A 110 -8.82 -9.97 17.58
C PRO A 110 -10.12 -9.18 17.67
N ALA A 111 -11.07 -9.50 16.78
CA ALA A 111 -12.40 -8.93 16.88
C ALA A 111 -13.09 -9.44 18.16
N PRO A 112 -13.94 -8.61 18.81
CA PRO A 112 -14.74 -9.06 19.96
C PRO A 112 -15.61 -10.25 19.57
N SER A 113 -15.72 -11.24 20.48
CA SER A 113 -16.58 -12.39 20.26
C SER A 113 -18.04 -11.96 20.25
N HIS A 114 -18.78 -12.39 19.24
CA HIS A 114 -20.24 -12.22 19.16
C HIS A 114 -20.98 -13.47 19.60
N ILE A 115 -20.27 -14.50 20.04
CA ILE A 115 -20.87 -15.74 20.53
C ILE A 115 -21.28 -15.53 21.97
N LYS A 116 -22.58 -15.76 22.23
CA LYS A 116 -23.14 -15.62 23.59
C LYS A 116 -22.44 -16.57 24.58
N GLY A 117 -21.91 -15.99 25.65
CA GLY A 117 -21.17 -16.75 26.66
C GLY A 117 -19.67 -16.82 26.46
N LEU A 118 -19.15 -16.25 25.37
CA LEU A 118 -17.71 -16.12 25.12
C LEU A 118 -17.32 -14.64 25.18
N ASN A 119 -16.55 -14.27 26.14
CA ASN A 119 -16.03 -12.90 26.29
C ASN A 119 -14.52 -12.88 26.12
#